data_dd59faa0ade4a65209942a82e6cff2ae
#
_entry.id   dd59faa0ade4a65209942a82e6cff2ae
#
_cell.length_a   1.000
_cell.length_b   1.000
_cell.length_c   1.000
_cell.angle_alpha   90.00
_cell.angle_beta   90.00
_cell.angle_gamma   90.00
#
_symmetry.space_group_name_H-M   'P 1'
#
loop_
_entity.id
_entity.type
_entity.pdbx_description
1 polymer ?
#
loop_
_entity_poly.entity_id
_entity_poly.type
_entity_poly.pdbx_seq_one_letter_code
_entity_poly.pdbx_strand_id
1 'polypeptide(L)'
;VLLREAEPMPGALQLVDLLRQRVPIAVASNSPRAVLDVTLTRAGLTGTFGAVVAADEVPVPKPGPDLYLAACALLGVPASQCLAFEDSTTGVSAARAAGMAVIAVPSPEHPALGADLVLDSLAHPALVAWAASL
;
A
#
# COMPACT_ATOMS: atom_id res chain seq x y z
N VAL A 1 -1.67 -1.79 -1.48
CA VAL A 1 -1.62 -2.29 -2.87
C VAL A 1 -1.16 -1.17 -3.79
N LEU A 2 -0.23 -1.49 -4.66
CA LEU A 2 0.28 -0.55 -5.65
C LEU A 2 -0.51 -0.69 -6.96
N LEU A 3 -1.13 0.41 -7.37
CA LEU A 3 -1.85 0.54 -8.63
C LEU A 3 -1.23 1.69 -9.42
N ARG A 4 -1.10 1.50 -10.72
CA ARG A 4 -0.58 2.52 -11.63
C ARG A 4 -1.51 2.63 -12.84
N GLU A 5 -1.98 3.85 -13.15
CA GLU A 5 -2.88 4.12 -14.28
C GLU A 5 -4.11 3.18 -14.30
N ALA A 6 -4.68 2.92 -13.13
CA ALA A 6 -5.82 2.00 -12.92
C ALA A 6 -5.50 0.51 -13.19
N GLU A 7 -4.23 0.15 -13.33
CA GLU A 7 -3.81 -1.24 -13.47
C GLU A 7 -2.93 -1.66 -12.29
N PRO A 8 -3.09 -2.90 -11.78
CA PRO A 8 -2.21 -3.43 -10.73
C PRO A 8 -0.78 -3.57 -11.27
N MET A 9 0.19 -3.23 -10.41
CA MET A 9 1.60 -3.51 -10.71
C MET A 9 1.86 -5.03 -10.75
N PRO A 10 2.89 -5.48 -11.50
CA PRO A 10 3.22 -6.91 -11.56
C PRO A 10 3.39 -7.52 -10.17
N GLY A 11 2.68 -8.61 -9.92
CA GLY A 11 2.69 -9.31 -8.63
C GLY A 11 1.70 -8.78 -7.59
N ALA A 12 1.07 -7.63 -7.80
CA ALA A 12 0.17 -7.02 -6.82
C ALA A 12 -1.03 -7.93 -6.49
N LEU A 13 -1.71 -8.46 -7.49
CA LEU A 13 -2.89 -9.31 -7.27
C LEU A 13 -2.54 -10.60 -6.54
N GLN A 14 -1.41 -11.22 -6.89
CA GLN A 14 -0.93 -12.42 -6.20
C GLN A 14 -0.59 -12.13 -4.73
N LEU A 15 0.11 -11.02 -4.48
CA LEU A 15 0.48 -10.62 -3.12
C LEU A 15 -0.76 -10.35 -2.27
N VAL A 16 -1.74 -9.62 -2.80
CA VAL A 16 -3.00 -9.35 -2.12
C VAL A 16 -3.73 -10.65 -1.79
N ASP A 17 -3.79 -11.58 -2.74
CA ASP A 17 -4.46 -12.87 -2.53
C ASP A 17 -3.80 -13.71 -1.43
N LEU A 18 -2.48 -13.69 -1.36
CA LEU A 18 -1.74 -14.35 -0.28
C LEU A 18 -1.98 -13.68 1.07
N LEU A 19 -1.88 -12.36 1.13
CA LEU A 19 -1.93 -11.61 2.38
C LEU A 19 -3.33 -11.55 2.99
N ARG A 20 -4.37 -11.37 2.16
CA ARG A 20 -5.75 -11.21 2.66
C ARG A 20 -6.25 -12.41 3.47
N GLN A 21 -5.69 -13.58 3.22
CA GLN A 21 -6.04 -14.81 3.92
C GLN A 21 -5.30 -14.97 5.25
N ARG A 22 -4.32 -14.13 5.53
CA ARG A 22 -3.38 -14.29 6.64
C ARG A 22 -3.33 -13.11 7.59
N VAL A 23 -3.44 -11.89 7.07
CA VAL A 23 -3.31 -10.65 7.84
C VAL A 23 -4.33 -9.61 7.39
N PRO A 24 -4.69 -8.64 8.25
CA PRO A 24 -5.47 -7.48 7.82
C PRO A 24 -4.72 -6.68 6.76
N ILE A 25 -5.43 -6.27 5.71
CA ILE A 25 -4.86 -5.46 4.64
C ILE A 25 -5.71 -4.24 4.36
N ALA A 26 -5.06 -3.16 3.94
CA ALA A 26 -5.71 -1.88 3.64
C ALA A 26 -5.10 -1.21 2.41
N VAL A 27 -5.86 -0.27 1.84
CA VAL A 27 -5.38 0.66 0.82
C VAL A 27 -5.39 2.07 1.41
N ALA A 28 -4.29 2.78 1.23
CA ALA A 28 -4.16 4.20 1.55
C ALA A 28 -3.65 4.93 0.30
N SER A 29 -4.46 5.79 -0.28
CA SER A 29 -4.21 6.37 -1.61
C SER A 29 -4.35 7.88 -1.63
N ASN A 30 -3.48 8.55 -2.41
CA ASN A 30 -3.63 9.98 -2.71
C ASN A 30 -4.71 10.28 -3.75
N SER A 31 -5.39 9.27 -4.28
CA SER A 31 -6.53 9.48 -5.15
C SER A 31 -7.78 9.86 -4.36
N PRO A 32 -8.67 10.69 -4.92
CA PRO A 32 -9.99 10.90 -4.34
C PRO A 32 -10.80 9.61 -4.30
N ARG A 33 -11.76 9.52 -3.39
CA ARG A 33 -12.61 8.33 -3.22
C ARG A 33 -13.24 7.87 -4.54
N ALA A 34 -13.80 8.78 -5.33
CA ALA A 34 -14.46 8.44 -6.58
C ALA A 34 -13.52 7.75 -7.58
N VAL A 35 -12.27 8.23 -7.66
CA VAL A 35 -11.26 7.63 -8.55
C VAL A 35 -10.77 6.29 -7.99
N LEU A 36 -10.54 6.23 -6.69
CA LEU A 36 -10.07 5.01 -6.02
C LEU A 36 -11.06 3.86 -6.17
N ASP A 37 -12.35 4.11 -5.99
CA ASP A 37 -13.38 3.10 -6.12
C ASP A 37 -13.43 2.52 -7.54
N VAL A 38 -13.33 3.37 -8.57
CA VAL A 38 -13.25 2.93 -9.96
C VAL A 38 -12.00 2.08 -10.20
N THR A 39 -10.86 2.51 -9.68
CA THR A 39 -9.59 1.80 -9.83
C THR A 39 -9.67 0.41 -9.20
N LEU A 40 -10.17 0.31 -7.98
CA LEU A 40 -10.33 -0.98 -7.28
C LEU A 40 -11.33 -1.90 -7.98
N THR A 41 -12.44 -1.34 -8.47
CA THR A 41 -13.44 -2.10 -9.23
C THR A 41 -12.83 -2.70 -10.51
N ARG A 42 -12.09 -1.90 -11.26
CA ARG A 42 -11.42 -2.36 -12.49
C ARG A 42 -10.36 -3.43 -12.23
N ALA A 43 -9.69 -3.36 -11.09
CA ALA A 43 -8.70 -4.36 -10.68
C ALA A 43 -9.34 -5.64 -10.12
N GLY A 44 -10.65 -5.68 -9.92
CA GLY A 44 -11.35 -6.82 -9.31
C GLY A 44 -11.12 -6.91 -7.80
N LEU A 45 -10.83 -5.78 -7.14
CA LEU A 45 -10.44 -5.73 -5.73
C LEU A 45 -11.52 -5.12 -4.82
N THR A 46 -12.72 -4.88 -5.32
CA THR A 46 -13.84 -4.36 -4.52
C THR A 46 -14.13 -5.33 -3.36
N GLY A 47 -14.20 -4.80 -2.13
CA GLY A 47 -14.49 -5.60 -0.94
C GLY A 47 -13.35 -6.49 -0.45
N THR A 48 -12.16 -6.38 -1.04
CA THR A 48 -11.00 -7.22 -0.69
C THR A 48 -10.28 -6.72 0.57
N PHE A 49 -10.32 -5.42 0.84
CA PHE A 49 -9.54 -4.80 1.90
C PHE A 49 -10.38 -4.53 3.14
N GLY A 50 -9.77 -4.71 4.32
CA GLY A 50 -10.41 -4.37 5.59
C GLY A 50 -10.58 -2.87 5.81
N ALA A 51 -9.77 -2.05 5.14
CA ALA A 51 -9.91 -0.59 5.13
C ALA A 51 -9.44 -0.03 3.79
N VAL A 52 -10.11 1.02 3.33
CA VAL A 52 -9.75 1.78 2.12
C VAL A 52 -9.86 3.25 2.48
N VAL A 53 -8.76 3.99 2.40
CA VAL A 53 -8.71 5.41 2.76
C VAL A 53 -8.26 6.23 1.55
N ALA A 54 -9.05 7.23 1.19
CA ALA A 54 -8.80 8.11 0.06
C ALA A 54 -8.33 9.50 0.52
N ALA A 55 -7.68 10.25 -0.36
CA ALA A 55 -7.07 11.54 -0.03
C ALA A 55 -8.07 12.59 0.47
N ASP A 56 -9.28 12.58 -0.02
CA ASP A 56 -10.34 13.52 0.38
C ASP A 56 -10.98 13.18 1.72
N GLU A 57 -10.53 12.12 2.38
CA GLU A 57 -11.05 11.66 3.68
C GLU A 57 -10.12 12.02 4.83
N VAL A 58 -8.98 12.65 4.57
CA VAL A 58 -7.99 13.05 5.58
C VAL A 58 -7.59 14.51 5.38
N PRO A 59 -7.14 15.20 6.47
CA PRO A 59 -6.70 16.59 6.35
C PRO A 59 -5.47 16.79 5.47
N VAL A 60 -4.48 15.89 5.57
CA VAL A 60 -3.21 16.02 4.85
C VAL A 60 -2.90 14.71 4.11
N PRO A 61 -2.91 14.72 2.76
CA PRO A 61 -2.52 13.53 1.99
C PRO A 61 -1.00 13.31 2.05
N LYS A 62 -0.53 12.21 1.42
CA LYS A 62 0.90 11.94 1.34
C LYS A 62 1.65 13.13 0.73
N PRO A 63 2.79 13.54 1.26
CA PRO A 63 3.70 12.82 2.16
C PRO A 63 3.34 12.87 3.66
N GLY A 64 2.24 13.50 4.05
CA GLY A 64 1.78 13.44 5.43
C GLY A 64 1.39 12.03 5.85
N PRO A 65 1.39 11.72 7.16
CA PRO A 65 1.12 10.36 7.66
C PRO A 65 -0.37 10.01 7.75
N ASP A 66 -1.27 10.95 7.51
CA ASP A 66 -2.70 10.85 7.87
C ASP A 66 -3.39 9.65 7.22
N LEU A 67 -3.13 9.37 5.93
CA LEU A 67 -3.72 8.24 5.22
C LEU A 67 -3.34 6.90 5.87
N TYR A 68 -2.08 6.73 6.19
CA TYR A 68 -1.58 5.51 6.82
C TYR A 68 -2.07 5.37 8.25
N LEU A 69 -2.08 6.45 9.02
CA LEU A 69 -2.59 6.42 10.40
C LEU A 69 -4.08 6.07 10.41
N ALA A 70 -4.87 6.63 9.50
CA ALA A 70 -6.28 6.29 9.36
C ALA A 70 -6.48 4.82 8.98
N ALA A 71 -5.71 4.30 8.05
CA ALA A 71 -5.78 2.90 7.64
C ALA A 71 -5.43 1.96 8.81
N CYS A 72 -4.36 2.23 9.54
CA CYS A 72 -3.97 1.45 10.71
C CYS A 72 -5.06 1.47 11.79
N ALA A 73 -5.65 2.64 12.05
CA ALA A 73 -6.72 2.77 13.03
C ALA A 73 -7.95 1.94 12.64
N LEU A 74 -8.34 1.96 11.36
CA LEU A 74 -9.47 1.17 10.87
C LEU A 74 -9.20 -0.35 10.93
N LEU A 75 -7.96 -0.76 10.73
CA LEU A 75 -7.57 -2.17 10.90
C LEU A 75 -7.41 -2.58 12.36
N GLY A 76 -7.32 -1.61 13.28
CA GLY A 76 -7.09 -1.89 14.69
C GLY A 76 -5.67 -2.37 15.00
N VAL A 77 -4.68 -1.99 14.18
CA VAL A 77 -3.28 -2.41 14.34
C VAL A 77 -2.39 -1.17 14.50
N PRO A 78 -1.49 -1.15 15.51
CA PRO A 78 -0.54 -0.03 15.65
C PRO A 78 0.33 0.12 14.42
N ALA A 79 0.63 1.36 14.03
CA ALA A 79 1.48 1.64 12.86
C ALA A 79 2.85 0.95 12.97
N SER A 80 3.42 0.85 14.17
CA SER A 80 4.70 0.15 14.40
C SER A 80 4.67 -1.34 14.08
N GLN A 81 3.50 -1.93 13.94
CA GLN A 81 3.29 -3.33 13.57
C GLN A 81 2.77 -3.50 12.14
N CYS A 82 2.70 -2.42 11.39
CA CYS A 82 2.23 -2.41 10.00
C CYS A 82 3.40 -2.27 9.03
N LEU A 83 3.23 -2.88 7.85
CA LEU A 83 4.16 -2.78 6.74
C LEU A 83 3.47 -2.09 5.57
N ALA A 84 4.10 -1.09 5.01
CA ALA A 84 3.63 -0.40 3.81
C ALA A 84 4.39 -0.87 2.57
N PHE A 85 3.70 -0.92 1.44
CA PHE A 85 4.29 -1.09 0.11
C PHE A 85 4.09 0.20 -0.67
N GLU A 86 5.17 0.76 -1.21
CA GLU A 86 5.14 2.05 -1.90
C GLU A 86 5.97 2.05 -3.17
N ASP A 87 5.61 2.94 -4.10
CA ASP A 87 6.27 3.07 -5.39
C ASP A 87 6.94 4.44 -5.60
N SER A 88 6.85 5.34 -4.62
CA SER A 88 7.37 6.71 -4.74
C SER A 88 7.99 7.19 -3.43
N THR A 89 8.86 8.20 -3.54
CA THR A 89 9.44 8.87 -2.36
C THR A 89 8.36 9.52 -1.50
N THR A 90 7.33 10.10 -2.11
CA THR A 90 6.20 10.70 -1.40
C THR A 90 5.48 9.68 -0.51
N GLY A 91 5.20 8.50 -1.06
CA GLY A 91 4.56 7.43 -0.30
C GLY A 91 5.46 6.85 0.78
N VAL A 92 6.75 6.66 0.50
CA VAL A 92 7.73 6.20 1.50
C VAL A 92 7.81 7.19 2.66
N SER A 93 7.86 8.48 2.37
CA SER A 93 7.87 9.53 3.41
C SER A 93 6.63 9.47 4.30
N ALA A 94 5.45 9.26 3.70
CA ALA A 94 4.20 9.13 4.45
C ALA A 94 4.21 7.93 5.39
N ALA A 95 4.66 6.77 4.93
CA ALA A 95 4.75 5.56 5.75
C ALA A 95 5.72 5.74 6.91
N ARG A 96 6.89 6.33 6.65
CA ARG A 96 7.87 6.59 7.70
C ARG A 96 7.37 7.61 8.72
N ALA A 97 6.70 8.67 8.26
CA ALA A 97 6.09 9.65 9.16
C ALA A 97 5.01 9.02 10.05
N ALA A 98 4.33 8.00 9.58
CA ALA A 98 3.35 7.23 10.35
C ALA A 98 3.99 6.24 11.33
N GLY A 99 5.29 6.00 11.25
CA GLY A 99 6.01 5.04 12.10
C GLY A 99 5.95 3.60 11.60
N MET A 100 5.69 3.40 10.30
CA MET A 100 5.62 2.08 9.66
C MET A 100 6.96 1.67 9.07
N ALA A 101 7.20 0.37 9.00
CA ALA A 101 8.18 -0.19 8.09
C ALA A 101 7.66 -0.05 6.64
N VAL A 102 8.56 0.12 5.68
CA VAL A 102 8.17 0.30 4.28
C VAL A 102 9.09 -0.45 3.33
N ILE A 103 8.46 -1.18 2.41
CA ILE A 103 9.11 -1.80 1.25
C ILE A 103 8.75 -0.97 0.03
N ALA A 104 9.75 -0.55 -0.73
CA ALA A 104 9.55 0.22 -1.95
C ALA A 104 9.74 -0.66 -3.18
N VAL A 105 8.89 -0.45 -4.17
CA VAL A 105 9.02 -1.00 -5.53
C VAL A 105 9.04 0.19 -6.49
N PRO A 106 10.20 0.85 -6.62
CA PRO A 106 10.30 2.07 -7.42
C PRO A 106 10.27 1.77 -8.92
N SER A 107 9.97 2.80 -9.69
CA SER A 107 10.19 2.82 -11.13
C SER A 107 11.30 3.80 -11.48
N PRO A 108 11.86 3.75 -12.73
CA PRO A 108 12.89 4.72 -13.15
C PRO A 108 12.43 6.18 -13.01
N GLU A 109 11.15 6.45 -13.20
CA GLU A 109 10.57 7.80 -13.09
C GLU A 109 10.27 8.20 -11.64
N HIS A 110 10.16 7.23 -10.75
CA HIS A 110 9.74 7.44 -9.36
C HIS A 110 10.65 6.68 -8.39
N PRO A 111 11.87 7.18 -8.14
CA PRO A 111 12.74 6.58 -7.13
C PRO A 111 12.08 6.68 -5.76
N ALA A 112 12.15 5.61 -4.98
CA ALA A 112 11.53 5.54 -3.65
C ALA A 112 12.61 5.57 -2.57
N LEU A 113 13.14 6.76 -2.30
CA LEU A 113 14.23 6.97 -1.34
C LEU A 113 13.74 6.85 0.11
N GLY A 114 14.58 6.28 0.95
CA GLY A 114 14.32 6.20 2.39
C GLY A 114 13.53 4.97 2.84
N ALA A 115 13.26 4.02 1.97
CA ALA A 115 12.60 2.77 2.34
C ALA A 115 13.51 1.85 3.15
N ASP A 116 12.92 0.98 3.98
CA ASP A 116 13.67 -0.03 4.74
C ASP A 116 14.21 -1.13 3.82
N LEU A 117 13.47 -1.45 2.76
CA LEU A 117 13.85 -2.42 1.75
C LEU A 117 13.34 -1.95 0.39
N VAL A 118 14.15 -2.19 -0.65
CA VAL A 118 13.78 -1.89 -2.03
C VAL A 118 13.79 -3.18 -2.83
N LEU A 119 12.69 -3.48 -3.49
CA LEU A 119 12.55 -4.62 -4.39
C LEU A 119 12.23 -4.12 -5.80
N ASP A 120 12.62 -4.88 -6.80
CA ASP A 120 12.36 -4.54 -8.20
C ASP A 120 10.93 -4.88 -8.65
N SER A 121 10.24 -5.75 -7.92
CA SER A 121 8.87 -6.18 -8.22
C SER A 121 8.16 -6.73 -7.00
N LEU A 122 6.84 -6.59 -6.95
CA LEU A 122 5.99 -7.30 -5.97
C LEU A 122 5.94 -8.80 -6.26
N ALA A 123 6.37 -9.25 -7.42
CA ALA A 123 6.52 -10.67 -7.77
C ALA A 123 7.86 -11.26 -7.33
N HIS A 124 8.70 -10.49 -6.63
CA HIS A 124 10.00 -10.97 -6.16
C HIS A 124 9.85 -12.26 -5.35
N PRO A 125 10.60 -13.33 -5.65
CA PRO A 125 10.42 -14.64 -5.02
C PRO A 125 10.53 -14.61 -3.49
N ALA A 126 11.44 -13.81 -2.93
CA ALA A 126 11.60 -13.71 -1.48
C ALA A 126 10.36 -13.07 -0.83
N LEU A 127 9.73 -12.09 -1.47
CA LEU A 127 8.50 -11.46 -0.97
C LEU A 127 7.33 -12.45 -1.02
N VAL A 128 7.17 -13.15 -2.12
CA VAL A 128 6.11 -14.17 -2.29
C VAL A 128 6.27 -15.28 -1.25
N ALA A 129 7.48 -15.78 -1.04
CA ALA A 129 7.76 -16.82 -0.05
C ALA A 129 7.46 -16.33 1.38
N TRP A 130 7.86 -15.10 1.71
CA TRP A 130 7.54 -14.51 3.01
C TRP A 130 6.02 -14.39 3.22
N ALA A 131 5.29 -13.85 2.26
CA ALA A 131 3.84 -13.69 2.36
C ALA A 131 3.13 -15.04 2.53
N ALA A 132 3.58 -16.06 1.83
CA ALA A 132 3.02 -17.41 1.93
C ALA A 132 3.34 -18.10 3.27
N SER A 133 4.34 -17.62 4.00
CA SER A 133 4.77 -18.19 5.29
C SER A 133 4.04 -17.59 6.50
N LEU A 134 3.29 -16.53 6.33
CA LEU A 134 2.58 -15.83 7.41
C LEU A 134 1.46 -16.66 8.03
#